data_feaa153c082675833078f93cefffbefa
#
_entry.id   feaa153c082675833078f93cefffbefa
#
_cell.length_a   1.000
_cell.length_b   1.000
_cell.length_c   1.000
_cell.angle_alpha   90.00
_cell.angle_beta   90.00
_cell.angle_gamma   90.00
#
_symmetry.space_group_name_H-M   'P 1'
#
loop_
_entity.id
_entity.type
_entity.pdbx_description
1 polymer ?
#
loop_
_entity_poly.entity_id
_entity_poly.type
_entity_poly.pdbx_seq_one_letter_code
_entity_poly.pdbx_strand_id
1 'polypeptide(L)'
;MNEIQDIQNLYNEVREIIASARQNAVRSVDFCRVQMYWNIGKRILETEQDGKDRAEYGSYLLKNLAKRLEPEYGTGFSYRQLQFCRQFYRMYPIANALRSQFNWTQYRLLLAIPDDYKREYYELEAVNNAWTAREMERQINSQLYERLLLSNDKESVLAIARKERIPQQPQEIIKDPMVLEFLGLERKAAYYEKDLEQALITHLQKFLLE
;
A
#
# COMPACT_ATOMS: atom_id res chain seq x y z
N MET A 1 -3.47 -1.62 -50.69
CA MET A 1 -3.62 -2.40 -49.45
C MET A 1 -2.64 -1.88 -48.35
N ASN A 2 -1.53 -1.23 -48.70
CA ASN A 2 -0.57 -0.65 -47.75
C ASN A 2 -1.06 0.63 -47.02
N GLU A 3 -1.72 1.55 -47.73
CA GLU A 3 -2.09 2.86 -47.19
C GLU A 3 -3.05 2.79 -45.96
N ILE A 4 -4.03 1.86 -45.98
CA ILE A 4 -4.94 1.67 -44.83
C ILE A 4 -4.18 1.12 -43.61
N GLN A 5 -3.23 0.24 -43.85
CA GLN A 5 -2.40 -0.32 -42.79
C GLN A 5 -1.46 0.74 -42.19
N ASP A 6 -0.92 1.61 -43.05
CA ASP A 6 -0.02 2.70 -42.62
C ASP A 6 -0.76 3.74 -41.75
N ILE A 7 -2.01 4.07 -42.16
CA ILE A 7 -2.90 4.97 -41.37
C ILE A 7 -3.23 4.33 -40.01
N GLN A 8 -3.52 3.03 -39.97
CA GLN A 8 -3.84 2.34 -38.74
C GLN A 8 -2.62 2.28 -37.80
N ASN A 9 -1.43 2.06 -38.33
CA ASN A 9 -0.19 2.07 -37.54
C ASN A 9 0.08 3.46 -36.97
N LEU A 10 0.00 4.51 -37.80
CA LEU A 10 0.11 5.90 -37.33
C LEU A 10 -0.89 6.26 -36.26
N TYR A 11 -2.16 5.83 -36.44
CA TYR A 11 -3.21 6.05 -35.42
C TYR A 11 -2.84 5.38 -34.08
N ASN A 12 -2.34 4.15 -34.10
CA ASN A 12 -1.91 3.43 -32.89
C ASN A 12 -0.73 4.14 -32.20
N GLU A 13 0.26 4.55 -32.96
CA GLU A 13 1.43 5.31 -32.45
C GLU A 13 1.00 6.64 -31.79
N VAL A 14 0.14 7.40 -32.48
CA VAL A 14 -0.37 8.67 -31.93
C VAL A 14 -1.19 8.42 -30.66
N ARG A 15 -2.00 7.36 -30.64
CA ARG A 15 -2.79 6.98 -29.47
C ARG A 15 -1.88 6.63 -28.28
N GLU A 16 -0.79 5.92 -28.48
CA GLU A 16 0.21 5.60 -27.46
C GLU A 16 0.91 6.85 -26.91
N ILE A 17 1.29 7.78 -27.80
CA ILE A 17 1.87 9.07 -27.40
C ILE A 17 0.91 9.84 -26.52
N ILE A 18 -0.37 9.94 -26.90
CA ILE A 18 -1.40 10.63 -26.12
C ILE A 18 -1.60 9.95 -24.75
N ALA A 19 -1.67 8.61 -24.71
CA ALA A 19 -1.86 7.84 -23.50
C ALA A 19 -0.67 8.03 -22.53
N SER A 20 0.54 7.96 -23.05
CA SER A 20 1.78 8.19 -22.29
C SER A 20 1.84 9.61 -21.72
N ALA A 21 1.54 10.62 -22.51
CA ALA A 21 1.52 12.01 -22.07
C ALA A 21 0.50 12.25 -20.94
N ARG A 22 -0.70 11.70 -21.07
CA ARG A 22 -1.74 11.78 -20.02
C ARG A 22 -1.30 11.07 -18.73
N GLN A 23 -0.73 9.89 -18.84
CA GLN A 23 -0.23 9.14 -17.69
C GLN A 23 0.89 9.90 -16.96
N ASN A 24 1.81 10.49 -17.69
CA ASN A 24 2.90 11.29 -17.13
C ASN A 24 2.37 12.54 -16.42
N ALA A 25 1.36 13.21 -16.98
CA ALA A 25 0.72 14.35 -16.33
C ALA A 25 0.09 13.96 -14.97
N VAL A 26 -0.66 12.84 -14.93
CA VAL A 26 -1.26 12.34 -13.68
C VAL A 26 -0.17 12.01 -12.66
N ARG A 27 0.88 11.29 -13.05
CA ARG A 27 2.01 10.95 -12.17
C ARG A 27 2.69 12.20 -11.60
N SER A 28 2.88 13.24 -12.44
CA SER A 28 3.49 14.50 -12.00
C SER A 28 2.64 15.21 -10.95
N VAL A 29 1.32 15.26 -11.13
CA VAL A 29 0.39 15.83 -10.14
C VAL A 29 0.41 15.04 -8.83
N ASP A 30 0.40 13.71 -8.90
CA ASP A 30 0.46 12.85 -7.71
C ASP A 30 1.78 13.04 -6.96
N PHE A 31 2.90 13.11 -7.66
CA PHE A 31 4.20 13.34 -7.05
C PHE A 31 4.31 14.74 -6.40
N CYS A 32 3.82 15.78 -7.07
CA CYS A 32 3.74 17.11 -6.48
C CYS A 32 2.91 17.12 -5.18
N ARG A 33 1.80 16.36 -5.15
CA ARG A 33 0.98 16.21 -3.94
C ARG A 33 1.76 15.50 -2.83
N VAL A 34 2.49 14.44 -3.14
CA VAL A 34 3.35 13.72 -2.18
C VAL A 34 4.42 14.66 -1.62
N GLN A 35 5.11 15.41 -2.47
CA GLN A 35 6.11 16.39 -2.05
C GLN A 35 5.51 17.50 -1.17
N MET A 36 4.32 17.99 -1.50
CA MET A 36 3.60 18.97 -0.69
C MET A 36 3.34 18.43 0.73
N TYR A 37 2.79 17.20 0.87
CA TYR A 37 2.53 16.60 2.18
C TYR A 37 3.81 16.31 2.95
N TRP A 38 4.88 15.92 2.27
CA TRP A 38 6.19 15.74 2.87
C TRP A 38 6.74 17.06 3.44
N ASN A 39 6.68 18.16 2.66
CA ASN A 39 7.12 19.48 3.09
C ASN A 39 6.28 20.02 4.25
N ILE A 40 4.96 19.80 4.24
CA ILE A 40 4.08 20.12 5.36
C ILE A 40 4.52 19.35 6.62
N GLY A 41 4.76 18.05 6.49
CA GLY A 41 5.24 17.22 7.59
C GLY A 41 6.57 17.71 8.15
N LYS A 42 7.50 18.10 7.29
CA LYS A 42 8.79 18.70 7.65
C LYS A 42 8.59 19.96 8.50
N ARG A 43 7.80 20.91 8.02
CA ARG A 43 7.55 22.19 8.73
C ARG A 43 6.85 21.97 10.06
N ILE A 44 5.91 21.05 10.13
CA ILE A 44 5.24 20.70 11.39
C ILE A 44 6.28 20.19 12.40
N LEU A 45 7.15 19.26 12.00
CA LEU A 45 8.11 18.64 12.90
C LEU A 45 9.18 19.64 13.36
N GLU A 46 9.70 20.49 12.45
CA GLU A 46 10.63 21.57 12.78
C GLU A 46 10.01 22.53 13.82
N THR A 47 8.75 22.93 13.64
CA THR A 47 8.06 23.82 14.57
C THR A 47 7.80 23.15 15.94
N GLU A 48 7.54 21.82 15.96
CA GLU A 48 7.41 21.05 17.20
C GLU A 48 8.73 20.99 17.98
N GLN A 49 9.86 20.84 17.30
CA GLN A 49 11.20 20.81 17.92
C GLN A 49 11.63 22.17 18.46
N ASP A 50 11.32 23.28 17.78
CA ASP A 50 11.60 24.63 18.26
C ASP A 50 10.77 25.00 19.49
N GLY A 51 9.63 24.36 19.70
CA GLY A 51 8.64 24.64 20.76
C GLY A 51 8.70 23.72 21.96
N LYS A 52 9.89 23.42 22.55
CA LYS A 52 10.09 22.65 23.79
C LYS A 52 9.13 21.44 23.99
N ASP A 53 9.70 20.26 23.88
CA ASP A 53 9.32 18.88 24.28
C ASP A 53 8.03 18.65 25.10
N ARG A 54 6.86 19.06 24.60
CA ARG A 54 5.59 18.64 25.17
C ARG A 54 4.69 18.05 24.08
N ALA A 55 4.33 16.78 24.22
CA ALA A 55 3.38 16.10 23.34
C ALA A 55 2.05 16.85 23.19
N GLU A 56 1.63 17.57 24.24
CA GLU A 56 0.47 18.47 24.26
C GLU A 56 0.62 19.62 23.27
N TYR A 57 1.81 20.23 23.16
CA TYR A 57 2.07 21.32 22.23
C TYR A 57 1.92 20.88 20.76
N GLY A 58 2.45 19.73 20.39
CA GLY A 58 2.29 19.19 19.04
C GLY A 58 0.83 18.88 18.68
N SER A 59 0.05 18.35 19.63
CA SER A 59 -1.38 18.12 19.42
C SER A 59 -2.16 19.42 19.27
N TYR A 60 -1.84 20.44 20.09
CA TYR A 60 -2.42 21.76 20.02
C TYR A 60 -2.08 22.47 18.70
N LEU A 61 -0.81 22.41 18.27
CA LEU A 61 -0.33 22.98 17.00
C LEU A 61 -1.12 22.41 15.82
N LEU A 62 -1.21 21.08 15.71
CA LEU A 62 -1.91 20.42 14.62
C LEU A 62 -3.41 20.73 14.60
N LYS A 63 -4.08 20.79 15.77
CA LYS A 63 -5.50 21.13 15.85
C LYS A 63 -5.76 22.57 15.38
N ASN A 64 -4.93 23.52 15.80
CA ASN A 64 -5.08 24.91 15.40
C ASN A 64 -4.75 25.11 13.91
N LEU A 65 -3.74 24.42 13.40
CA LEU A 65 -3.39 24.46 11.98
C LEU A 65 -4.53 23.90 11.12
N ALA A 66 -5.09 22.75 11.49
CA ALA A 66 -6.23 22.15 10.79
C ALA A 66 -7.45 23.07 10.81
N LYS A 67 -7.78 23.68 11.95
CA LYS A 67 -8.91 24.61 12.08
C LYS A 67 -8.84 25.80 11.14
N ARG A 68 -7.62 26.20 10.74
CA ARG A 68 -7.41 27.30 9.77
C ARG A 68 -7.38 26.82 8.34
N LEU A 69 -6.72 25.68 8.08
CA LEU A 69 -6.50 25.19 6.71
C LEU A 69 -7.72 24.47 6.12
N GLU A 70 -8.44 23.68 6.93
CA GLU A 70 -9.54 22.86 6.41
C GLU A 70 -10.69 23.68 5.81
N PRO A 71 -11.13 24.83 6.38
CA PRO A 71 -12.15 25.67 5.77
C PRO A 71 -11.71 26.31 4.44
N GLU A 72 -10.40 26.58 4.27
CA GLU A 72 -9.85 27.27 3.10
C GLU A 72 -9.49 26.29 1.98
N TYR A 73 -8.88 25.13 2.33
CA TYR A 73 -8.32 24.18 1.36
C TYR A 73 -9.02 22.82 1.34
N GLY A 74 -10.03 22.61 2.20
CA GLY A 74 -10.82 21.38 2.25
C GLY A 74 -10.24 20.30 3.16
N THR A 75 -10.91 19.14 3.16
CA THR A 75 -10.64 17.99 4.05
C THR A 75 -9.26 17.36 3.87
N GLY A 76 -8.58 17.66 2.77
CA GLY A 76 -7.17 17.28 2.52
C GLY A 76 -6.18 17.89 3.53
N PHE A 77 -6.62 18.83 4.39
CA PHE A 77 -5.83 19.47 5.43
C PHE A 77 -6.44 19.34 6.83
N SER A 78 -7.28 18.32 7.02
CA SER A 78 -7.85 17.96 8.32
C SER A 78 -6.77 17.57 9.33
N TYR A 79 -7.11 17.61 10.62
CA TYR A 79 -6.21 17.20 11.71
C TYR A 79 -5.57 15.82 11.45
N ARG A 80 -6.38 14.83 11.01
CA ARG A 80 -5.89 13.50 10.69
C ARG A 80 -4.89 13.52 9.54
N GLN A 81 -5.15 14.31 8.50
CA GLN A 81 -4.24 14.43 7.36
C GLN A 81 -2.91 15.05 7.76
N LEU A 82 -2.92 16.10 8.60
CA LEU A 82 -1.70 16.72 9.12
C LEU A 82 -0.90 15.75 10.01
N GLN A 83 -1.56 14.88 10.77
CA GLN A 83 -0.89 13.80 11.50
C GLN A 83 -0.18 12.84 10.55
N PHE A 84 -0.80 12.45 9.43
CA PHE A 84 -0.16 11.63 8.41
C PHE A 84 1.02 12.35 7.76
N CYS A 85 0.93 13.65 7.47
CA CYS A 85 2.05 14.43 6.94
C CYS A 85 3.25 14.41 7.91
N ARG A 86 3.00 14.62 9.21
CA ARG A 86 4.02 14.56 10.25
C ARG A 86 4.66 13.17 10.35
N GLN A 87 3.84 12.12 10.36
CA GLN A 87 4.32 10.73 10.37
C GLN A 87 5.13 10.41 9.11
N PHE A 88 4.69 10.89 7.96
CA PHE A 88 5.36 10.69 6.68
C PHE A 88 6.79 11.24 6.70
N TYR A 89 6.97 12.48 7.14
CA TYR A 89 8.31 13.04 7.24
C TYR A 89 9.20 12.31 8.27
N ARG A 90 8.63 11.82 9.38
CA ARG A 90 9.38 11.01 10.36
C ARG A 90 9.89 9.70 9.77
N MET A 91 9.09 9.03 8.95
CA MET A 91 9.44 7.73 8.35
C MET A 91 10.32 7.89 7.11
N TYR A 92 10.18 9.00 6.39
CA TYR A 92 10.94 9.32 5.18
C TYR A 92 11.62 10.68 5.29
N PRO A 93 12.65 10.84 6.15
CA PRO A 93 13.28 12.15 6.39
C PRO A 93 14.10 12.66 5.20
N ILE A 94 14.45 11.81 4.26
CA ILE A 94 15.27 12.11 3.09
C ILE A 94 14.36 12.25 1.87
N ALA A 95 14.28 13.45 1.29
CA ALA A 95 13.44 13.73 0.11
C ALA A 95 13.76 12.82 -1.09
N ASN A 96 15.03 12.48 -1.30
CA ASN A 96 15.46 11.59 -2.40
C ASN A 96 15.02 10.12 -2.20
N ALA A 97 14.57 9.73 -1.00
CA ALA A 97 14.00 8.41 -0.77
C ALA A 97 12.55 8.29 -1.26
N LEU A 98 11.92 9.42 -1.61
CA LEU A 98 10.55 9.40 -2.11
C LEU A 98 10.49 8.81 -3.53
N ARG A 99 9.69 7.76 -3.68
CA ARG A 99 9.46 7.11 -4.97
C ARG A 99 8.50 7.95 -5.82
N SER A 100 8.97 8.43 -6.97
CA SER A 100 8.12 9.22 -7.90
C SER A 100 6.99 8.40 -8.53
N GLN A 101 7.06 7.07 -8.43
CA GLN A 101 6.03 6.14 -8.90
C GLN A 101 4.84 6.04 -7.94
N PHE A 102 5.00 6.41 -6.67
CA PHE A 102 3.96 6.27 -5.65
C PHE A 102 3.11 7.52 -5.52
N ASN A 103 1.81 7.30 -5.45
CA ASN A 103 0.86 8.33 -5.06
C ASN A 103 0.66 8.37 -3.52
N TRP A 104 -0.08 9.37 -3.06
CA TRP A 104 -0.34 9.55 -1.63
C TRP A 104 -1.07 8.37 -0.98
N THR A 105 -1.97 7.71 -1.69
CA THR A 105 -2.70 6.54 -1.18
C THR A 105 -1.74 5.38 -0.86
N GLN A 106 -0.77 5.12 -1.74
CA GLN A 106 0.25 4.09 -1.50
C GLN A 106 1.14 4.44 -0.31
N TYR A 107 1.57 5.68 -0.17
CA TYR A 107 2.31 6.10 1.03
C TYR A 107 1.48 5.93 2.30
N ARG A 108 0.19 6.25 2.29
CA ARG A 108 -0.67 6.02 3.46
C ARG A 108 -0.76 4.54 3.86
N LEU A 109 -0.77 3.62 2.91
CA LEU A 109 -0.70 2.18 3.19
C LEU A 109 0.62 1.80 3.84
N LEU A 110 1.74 2.33 3.35
CA LEU A 110 3.07 2.11 3.93
C LEU A 110 3.20 2.70 5.33
N LEU A 111 2.63 3.87 5.59
CA LEU A 111 2.63 4.52 6.90
C LEU A 111 1.87 3.71 7.98
N ALA A 112 0.96 2.83 7.56
CA ALA A 112 0.25 1.94 8.48
C ALA A 112 1.08 0.71 8.90
N ILE A 113 2.26 0.50 8.28
CA ILE A 113 3.15 -0.62 8.57
C ILE A 113 4.26 -0.13 9.52
N PRO A 114 4.24 -0.51 10.81
CA PRO A 114 5.23 -0.03 11.78
C PRO A 114 6.61 -0.70 11.61
N ASP A 115 6.65 -1.94 11.13
CA ASP A 115 7.88 -2.70 10.89
C ASP A 115 8.60 -2.18 9.65
N ASP A 116 9.86 -1.76 9.81
CA ASP A 116 10.67 -1.15 8.75
C ASP A 116 11.00 -2.14 7.64
N TYR A 117 11.36 -3.40 7.97
CA TYR A 117 11.69 -4.43 6.98
C TYR A 117 10.46 -4.83 6.16
N LYS A 118 9.32 -5.00 6.82
CA LYS A 118 8.05 -5.30 6.16
C LYS A 118 7.64 -4.15 5.23
N ARG A 119 7.79 -2.91 5.66
CA ARG A 119 7.46 -1.72 4.87
C ARG A 119 8.37 -1.62 3.64
N GLU A 120 9.70 -1.78 3.82
CA GLU A 120 10.68 -1.79 2.73
C GLU A 120 10.38 -2.88 1.71
N TYR A 121 10.03 -4.08 2.18
CA TYR A 121 9.61 -5.17 1.31
C TYR A 121 8.44 -4.79 0.42
N TYR A 122 7.33 -4.26 1.00
CA TYR A 122 6.18 -3.85 0.20
C TYR A 122 6.49 -2.67 -0.72
N GLU A 123 7.37 -1.78 -0.33
CA GLU A 123 7.84 -0.67 -1.17
C GLU A 123 8.60 -1.19 -2.40
N LEU A 124 9.54 -2.12 -2.21
CA LEU A 124 10.30 -2.72 -3.30
C LEU A 124 9.42 -3.54 -4.24
N GLU A 125 8.57 -4.41 -3.70
CA GLU A 125 7.65 -5.22 -4.51
C GLU A 125 6.66 -4.36 -5.30
N ALA A 126 6.15 -3.28 -4.71
CA ALA A 126 5.25 -2.37 -5.41
C ALA A 126 5.92 -1.63 -6.56
N VAL A 127 7.20 -1.27 -6.43
CA VAL A 127 8.00 -0.69 -7.53
C VAL A 127 8.26 -1.73 -8.61
N ASN A 128 8.77 -2.90 -8.23
CA ASN A 128 9.16 -3.95 -9.18
C ASN A 128 7.99 -4.46 -10.02
N ASN A 129 6.81 -4.56 -9.42
CA ASN A 129 5.61 -5.08 -10.09
C ASN A 129 4.62 -3.97 -10.50
N ALA A 130 5.01 -2.70 -10.41
CA ALA A 130 4.18 -1.54 -10.74
C ALA A 130 2.77 -1.59 -10.10
N TRP A 131 2.67 -1.99 -8.83
CA TRP A 131 1.38 -2.15 -8.17
C TRP A 131 0.62 -0.84 -8.07
N THR A 132 -0.65 -0.91 -8.40
CA THR A 132 -1.62 0.14 -8.06
C THR A 132 -1.85 0.19 -6.54
N ALA A 133 -2.45 1.26 -6.04
CA ALA A 133 -2.81 1.36 -4.62
C ALA A 133 -3.72 0.19 -4.17
N ARG A 134 -4.65 -0.25 -5.02
CA ARG A 134 -5.54 -1.40 -4.73
C ARG A 134 -4.78 -2.73 -4.68
N GLU A 135 -3.83 -2.93 -5.57
CA GLU A 135 -2.99 -4.13 -5.56
C GLU A 135 -2.10 -4.16 -4.34
N MET A 136 -1.46 -3.04 -4.01
CA MET A 136 -0.66 -2.91 -2.80
C MET A 136 -1.47 -3.19 -1.53
N GLU A 137 -2.66 -2.59 -1.40
CA GLU A 137 -3.57 -2.83 -0.29
C GLU A 137 -3.96 -4.31 -0.18
N ARG A 138 -4.29 -4.94 -1.30
CA ARG A 138 -4.59 -6.37 -1.33
C ARG A 138 -3.42 -7.22 -0.85
N GLN A 139 -2.18 -6.93 -1.30
CA GLN A 139 -1.00 -7.70 -0.89
C GLN A 139 -0.66 -7.49 0.59
N ILE A 140 -0.85 -6.29 1.12
CA ILE A 140 -0.69 -6.00 2.55
C ILE A 140 -1.75 -6.75 3.36
N ASN A 141 -3.02 -6.70 2.95
CA ASN A 141 -4.12 -7.36 3.65
C ASN A 141 -4.02 -8.90 3.58
N SER A 142 -3.55 -9.45 2.44
CA SER A 142 -3.27 -10.90 2.32
C SER A 142 -1.99 -11.33 3.03
N GLN A 143 -1.31 -10.41 3.71
CA GLN A 143 -0.12 -10.69 4.50
C GLN A 143 0.99 -11.38 3.69
N LEU A 144 1.23 -10.90 2.46
CA LEU A 144 2.21 -11.51 1.56
C LEU A 144 3.58 -11.67 2.20
N TYR A 145 4.05 -10.66 2.97
CA TYR A 145 5.34 -10.70 3.66
C TYR A 145 5.41 -11.88 4.65
N GLU A 146 4.39 -12.06 5.48
CA GLU A 146 4.31 -13.14 6.46
C GLU A 146 4.21 -14.51 5.77
N ARG A 147 3.45 -14.60 4.69
CA ARG A 147 3.36 -15.82 3.89
C ARG A 147 4.70 -16.24 3.32
N LEU A 148 5.51 -15.27 2.84
CA LEU A 148 6.85 -15.53 2.35
C LEU A 148 7.80 -16.00 3.46
N LEU A 149 7.69 -15.43 4.66
CA LEU A 149 8.51 -15.87 5.79
C LEU A 149 8.18 -17.29 6.24
N LEU A 150 6.91 -17.69 6.13
CA LEU A 150 6.42 -19.02 6.55
C LEU A 150 6.52 -20.09 5.44
N SER A 151 6.71 -19.68 4.18
CA SER A 151 6.74 -20.61 3.06
C SER A 151 8.11 -21.26 2.89
N ASN A 152 8.10 -22.58 2.63
CA ASN A 152 9.26 -23.30 2.14
C ASN A 152 9.49 -23.11 0.64
N ASP A 153 8.45 -22.68 -0.10
CA ASP A 153 8.48 -22.39 -1.54
C ASP A 153 8.09 -20.91 -1.77
N LYS A 154 9.06 -20.05 -1.61
CA LYS A 154 8.88 -18.59 -1.76
C LYS A 154 8.56 -18.19 -3.20
N GLU A 155 9.15 -18.87 -4.18
CA GLU A 155 8.94 -18.60 -5.60
C GLU A 155 7.47 -18.81 -5.99
N SER A 156 6.85 -19.90 -5.56
CA SER A 156 5.43 -20.16 -5.79
C SER A 156 4.53 -19.09 -5.15
N VAL A 157 4.83 -18.64 -3.93
CA VAL A 157 4.06 -17.59 -3.27
C VAL A 157 4.17 -16.26 -4.02
N LEU A 158 5.37 -15.90 -4.48
CA LEU A 158 5.59 -14.69 -5.28
C LEU A 158 4.90 -14.76 -6.64
N ALA A 159 4.99 -15.88 -7.34
CA ALA A 159 4.35 -16.09 -8.64
C ALA A 159 2.81 -15.95 -8.55
N ILE A 160 2.19 -16.46 -7.49
CA ILE A 160 0.76 -16.27 -7.23
C ILE A 160 0.44 -14.80 -6.93
N ALA A 161 1.24 -14.14 -6.09
CA ALA A 161 1.05 -12.73 -5.74
C ALA A 161 1.16 -11.81 -6.96
N ARG A 162 2.08 -12.11 -7.88
CA ARG A 162 2.29 -11.39 -9.15
C ARG A 162 1.29 -11.76 -10.24
N LYS A 163 0.40 -12.71 -9.99
CA LYS A 163 -0.56 -13.27 -10.97
C LYS A 163 0.12 -14.00 -12.15
N GLU A 164 1.34 -14.41 -11.99
CA GLU A 164 2.09 -15.20 -12.96
C GLU A 164 1.61 -16.67 -12.96
N ARG A 165 1.04 -17.12 -11.84
CA ARG A 165 0.51 -18.47 -11.63
C ARG A 165 -0.80 -18.44 -10.86
N ILE A 166 -1.70 -19.35 -11.20
CA ILE A 166 -2.92 -19.65 -10.42
C ILE A 166 -2.58 -20.75 -9.40
N PRO A 167 -3.07 -20.68 -8.14
CA PRO A 167 -2.90 -21.77 -7.17
C PRO A 167 -3.39 -23.09 -7.74
N GLN A 168 -2.55 -24.09 -7.76
CA GLN A 168 -2.89 -25.41 -8.32
C GLN A 168 -3.30 -26.40 -7.25
N GLN A 169 -2.92 -26.18 -6.00
CA GLN A 169 -3.21 -27.05 -4.89
C GLN A 169 -4.01 -26.31 -3.81
N PRO A 170 -5.02 -26.95 -3.20
CA PRO A 170 -5.80 -26.36 -2.11
C PRO A 170 -4.94 -25.88 -0.94
N GLN A 171 -3.81 -26.54 -0.66
CA GLN A 171 -2.89 -26.18 0.41
C GLN A 171 -2.24 -24.81 0.22
N GLU A 172 -2.08 -24.33 -1.01
CA GLU A 172 -1.55 -23.00 -1.32
C GLU A 172 -2.53 -21.90 -0.91
N ILE A 173 -3.83 -22.19 -0.94
CA ILE A 173 -4.91 -21.30 -0.52
C ILE A 173 -5.15 -21.41 0.99
N ILE A 174 -5.21 -22.63 1.52
CA ILE A 174 -5.55 -22.91 2.93
C ILE A 174 -4.48 -22.35 3.90
N LYS A 175 -3.20 -22.31 3.48
CA LYS A 175 -2.12 -21.71 4.27
C LYS A 175 -2.06 -20.18 4.16
N ASP A 176 -2.98 -19.55 3.43
CA ASP A 176 -3.10 -18.10 3.41
C ASP A 176 -3.47 -17.59 4.82
N PRO A 177 -2.74 -16.62 5.39
CA PRO A 177 -3.04 -16.08 6.71
C PRO A 177 -4.47 -15.57 6.87
N MET A 178 -5.10 -15.05 5.80
CA MET A 178 -6.50 -14.66 5.85
C MET A 178 -7.46 -15.84 6.00
N VAL A 179 -7.13 -16.96 5.35
CA VAL A 179 -7.90 -18.21 5.48
C VAL A 179 -7.72 -18.79 6.88
N LEU A 180 -6.50 -18.78 7.42
CA LEU A 180 -6.23 -19.24 8.79
C LEU A 180 -6.96 -18.39 9.83
N GLU A 181 -6.99 -17.07 9.65
CA GLU A 181 -7.74 -16.14 10.52
C GLU A 181 -9.24 -16.39 10.43
N PHE A 182 -9.78 -16.54 9.22
CA PHE A 182 -11.19 -16.91 9.01
C PHE A 182 -11.55 -18.24 9.70
N LEU A 183 -10.62 -19.21 9.68
CA LEU A 183 -10.80 -20.49 10.36
C LEU A 183 -10.56 -20.43 11.89
N GLY A 184 -10.23 -19.25 12.44
CA GLY A 184 -9.93 -19.07 13.87
C GLY A 184 -8.67 -19.79 14.33
N LEU A 185 -7.75 -20.07 13.42
CA LEU A 185 -6.49 -20.74 13.71
C LEU A 185 -5.39 -19.72 14.03
N GLU A 186 -4.63 -19.96 15.10
CA GLU A 186 -3.45 -19.17 15.43
C GLU A 186 -2.37 -19.35 14.36
N ARG A 187 -1.58 -18.28 14.13
CA ARG A 187 -0.49 -18.30 13.16
C ARG A 187 0.68 -19.13 13.68
N LYS A 188 0.78 -20.37 13.24
CA LYS A 188 1.90 -21.28 13.55
C LYS A 188 2.69 -21.60 12.29
N ALA A 189 3.99 -21.84 12.45
CA ALA A 189 4.89 -22.18 11.34
C ALA A 189 4.51 -23.51 10.63
N ALA A 190 3.83 -24.41 11.34
CA ALA A 190 3.33 -25.67 10.79
C ALA A 190 1.97 -26.03 11.41
N TYR A 191 1.02 -26.38 10.56
CA TYR A 191 -0.23 -27.03 10.93
C TYR A 191 -0.22 -28.45 10.41
N TYR A 192 -0.73 -29.37 11.22
CA TYR A 192 -1.05 -30.69 10.72
C TYR A 192 -2.30 -30.60 9.84
N GLU A 193 -2.34 -31.37 8.76
CA GLU A 193 -3.47 -31.40 7.81
C GLU A 193 -4.82 -31.65 8.52
N LYS A 194 -4.79 -32.49 9.55
CA LYS A 194 -5.94 -32.79 10.41
C LYS A 194 -6.51 -31.56 11.14
N ASP A 195 -5.66 -30.62 11.58
CA ASP A 195 -6.11 -29.41 12.28
C ASP A 195 -6.83 -28.47 11.32
N LEU A 196 -6.35 -28.35 10.09
CA LEU A 196 -6.96 -27.55 9.02
C LEU A 196 -8.30 -28.16 8.57
N GLU A 197 -8.37 -29.47 8.37
CA GLU A 197 -9.62 -30.20 8.03
C GLU A 197 -10.69 -30.01 9.10
N GLN A 198 -10.32 -30.16 10.38
CA GLN A 198 -11.27 -30.02 11.49
C GLN A 198 -11.79 -28.57 11.59
N ALA A 199 -10.93 -27.57 11.41
CA ALA A 199 -11.34 -26.17 11.43
C ALA A 199 -12.27 -25.84 10.25
N LEU A 200 -11.95 -26.32 9.04
CA LEU A 200 -12.82 -26.19 7.86
C LEU A 200 -14.20 -26.79 8.08
N ILE A 201 -14.27 -28.03 8.58
CA ILE A 201 -15.53 -28.70 8.87
C ILE A 201 -16.36 -27.92 9.89
N THR A 202 -15.72 -27.46 10.96
CA THR A 202 -16.41 -26.68 12.02
C THR A 202 -16.96 -25.35 11.50
N HIS A 203 -16.22 -24.64 10.67
CA HIS A 203 -16.68 -23.38 10.07
C HIS A 203 -17.79 -23.60 9.04
N LEU A 204 -17.67 -24.63 8.19
CA LEU A 204 -18.73 -24.99 7.25
C LEU A 204 -20.02 -25.40 7.96
N GLN A 205 -19.93 -26.16 9.06
CA GLN A 205 -21.09 -26.51 9.87
C GLN A 205 -21.78 -25.28 10.47
N LYS A 206 -21.01 -24.31 11.01
CA LYS A 206 -21.59 -23.05 11.52
C LYS A 206 -22.28 -22.25 10.42
N PHE A 207 -21.64 -22.11 9.27
CA PHE A 207 -22.18 -21.38 8.12
C PHE A 207 -23.47 -22.02 7.56
N LEU A 208 -23.58 -23.34 7.58
CA LEU A 208 -24.79 -24.07 7.10
C LEU A 208 -25.94 -24.08 8.11
N LEU A 209 -25.67 -23.71 9.38
CA LEU A 209 -26.65 -23.67 10.46
C LEU A 209 -27.19 -22.26 10.74
N GLU A 210 -26.57 -21.22 10.14
CA GLU A 210 -27.08 -19.85 10.11
C GLU A 210 -28.01 -19.63 8.90
#